data_cb77b7fecc7b27985377e9d01e5fcbe0
#
_entry.id   cb77b7fecc7b27985377e9d01e5fcbe0
#
_cell.length_a   1.000
_cell.length_b   1.000
_cell.length_c   1.000
_cell.angle_alpha   90.00
_cell.angle_beta   90.00
_cell.angle_gamma   90.00
#
_symmetry.space_group_name_H-M   'P 1'
#
loop_
_entity.id
_entity.type
_entity.pdbx_description
1 polymer ?
#
loop_
_entity_poly.entity_id
_entity_poly.type
_entity_poly.pdbx_seq_one_letter_code
_entity_poly.pdbx_strand_id
1 'polypeptide(L)'
;MSRLIADASALVSLGIVTDDDPDPLALCLSRYEVVVPTAVIDELQEIASYDDVHGHAASAVLDQAESFTTQSVDLDAEFPLDDGENAAVTLANDLNAALFLCDEFNQLGLIHASLADTRLVTTPTLLSVLVRTEHLSAADARLLLDAVSDARNWAANSYVQRARSLLKEP
;
A
#
# COMPACT_ATOMS: atom_id res chain seq x y z
N MET A 1 15.36 10.93 1.23
CA MET A 1 14.38 10.04 0.57
C MET A 1 12.99 10.67 0.62
N SER A 2 12.22 10.47 -0.43
CA SER A 2 10.82 10.85 -0.42
C SER A 2 10.03 9.98 0.56
N ARG A 3 9.01 10.58 1.19
CA ARG A 3 8.14 9.85 2.11
C ARG A 3 6.97 9.20 1.38
N LEU A 4 6.69 7.98 1.75
CA LEU A 4 5.51 7.23 1.32
C LEU A 4 4.72 6.88 2.57
N ILE A 5 3.46 7.31 2.61
CA ILE A 5 2.53 6.90 3.65
C ILE A 5 1.80 5.66 3.15
N ALA A 6 1.73 4.62 3.96
CA ALA A 6 1.05 3.39 3.59
C ALA A 6 -0.14 3.12 4.51
N ASP A 7 -1.28 2.83 3.90
CA ASP A 7 -2.48 2.37 4.57
C ASP A 7 -2.45 0.84 4.77
N ALA A 8 -3.22 0.34 5.73
CA ALA A 8 -3.27 -1.08 6.04
C ALA A 8 -3.67 -1.93 4.84
N SER A 9 -4.63 -1.47 4.03
CA SER A 9 -5.10 -2.19 2.83
C SER A 9 -3.96 -2.52 1.87
N ALA A 10 -3.10 -1.55 1.59
CA ALA A 10 -1.97 -1.74 0.69
C ALA A 10 -0.84 -2.57 1.34
N LEU A 11 -0.58 -2.36 2.61
CA LEU A 11 0.42 -3.15 3.33
C LEU A 11 0.04 -4.64 3.35
N VAL A 12 -1.23 -4.96 3.56
CA VAL A 12 -1.73 -6.35 3.46
C VAL A 12 -1.50 -6.90 2.04
N SER A 13 -1.78 -6.12 1.01
CA SER A 13 -1.52 -6.53 -0.37
C SER A 13 -0.04 -6.88 -0.59
N LEU A 14 0.86 -6.02 -0.15
CA LEU A 14 2.30 -6.28 -0.25
C LEU A 14 2.74 -7.46 0.63
N GLY A 15 2.11 -7.63 1.79
CA GLY A 15 2.38 -8.75 2.70
C GLY A 15 2.09 -10.12 2.10
N ILE A 16 1.15 -10.20 1.17
CA ILE A 16 0.81 -11.45 0.47
C ILE A 16 2.02 -11.99 -0.31
N VAL A 17 2.88 -11.13 -0.81
CA VAL A 17 4.01 -11.47 -1.68
C VAL A 17 5.38 -11.16 -1.08
N THR A 18 5.48 -11.00 0.25
CA THR A 18 6.77 -10.70 0.90
C THR A 18 7.79 -11.85 0.80
N ASP A 19 7.32 -13.07 0.62
CA ASP A 19 8.20 -14.24 0.44
C ASP A 19 8.68 -14.42 -1.01
N ASP A 20 8.15 -13.62 -1.92
CA ASP A 20 8.55 -13.66 -3.33
C ASP A 20 9.88 -12.92 -3.54
N ASP A 21 10.56 -13.24 -4.61
CA ASP A 21 11.78 -12.56 -5.05
C ASP A 21 11.58 -12.08 -6.49
N PRO A 22 11.51 -10.77 -6.73
CA PRO A 22 11.71 -9.68 -5.77
C PRO A 22 10.52 -9.43 -4.84
N ASP A 23 10.82 -8.95 -3.64
CA ASP A 23 9.82 -8.55 -2.64
C ASP A 23 9.46 -7.06 -2.85
N PRO A 24 8.22 -6.73 -3.24
CA PRO A 24 7.86 -5.33 -3.51
C PRO A 24 7.86 -4.45 -2.26
N LEU A 25 7.60 -5.00 -1.07
CA LEU A 25 7.71 -4.22 0.17
C LEU A 25 9.17 -3.83 0.44
N ALA A 26 10.09 -4.76 0.27
CA ALA A 26 11.52 -4.48 0.41
C ALA A 26 11.99 -3.43 -0.60
N LEU A 27 11.50 -3.47 -1.83
CA LEU A 27 11.79 -2.45 -2.84
C LEU A 27 11.29 -1.07 -2.41
N CYS A 28 10.07 -0.98 -1.86
CA CYS A 28 9.55 0.28 -1.32
C CYS A 28 10.41 0.81 -0.17
N LEU A 29 10.79 -0.06 0.77
CA LEU A 29 11.64 0.32 1.91
C LEU A 29 13.02 0.81 1.49
N SER A 30 13.55 0.32 0.36
CA SER A 30 14.82 0.77 -0.18
C SER A 30 14.73 2.12 -0.93
N ARG A 31 13.52 2.49 -1.40
CA ARG A 31 13.31 3.67 -2.26
C ARG A 31 12.69 4.85 -1.52
N TYR A 32 11.92 4.58 -0.47
CA TYR A 32 11.15 5.59 0.26
C TYR A 32 11.37 5.46 1.76
N GLU A 33 11.25 6.57 2.46
CA GLU A 33 10.98 6.54 3.89
C GLU A 33 9.51 6.18 4.04
N VAL A 34 9.23 4.92 4.40
CA VAL A 34 7.86 4.43 4.59
C VAL A 34 7.40 4.80 5.98
N VAL A 35 6.40 5.68 6.05
CA VAL A 35 5.82 6.16 7.29
C VAL A 35 4.44 5.55 7.47
N VAL A 36 4.23 4.92 8.62
CA VAL A 36 2.99 4.21 8.94
C VAL A 36 2.42 4.77 10.24
N PRO A 37 1.19 5.30 10.22
CA PRO A 37 0.56 5.79 11.44
C PRO A 37 0.38 4.68 12.48
N THR A 38 0.45 5.01 13.75
CA THR A 38 0.18 4.06 14.84
C THR A 38 -1.19 3.39 14.69
N ALA A 39 -2.21 4.14 14.27
CA ALA A 39 -3.54 3.59 14.01
C ALA A 39 -3.55 2.48 12.95
N VAL A 40 -2.69 2.59 11.93
CA VAL A 40 -2.53 1.56 10.89
C VAL A 40 -1.81 0.33 11.45
N ILE A 41 -0.80 0.53 12.29
CA ILE A 41 -0.13 -0.58 12.98
C ILE A 41 -1.13 -1.36 13.85
N ASP A 42 -1.99 -0.66 14.59
CA ASP A 42 -3.04 -1.28 15.42
C ASP A 42 -4.01 -2.08 14.55
N GLU A 43 -4.41 -1.57 13.41
CA GLU A 43 -5.26 -2.26 12.45
C GLU A 43 -4.58 -3.52 11.89
N LEU A 44 -3.30 -3.45 11.55
CA LEU A 44 -2.53 -4.61 11.09
C LEU A 44 -2.44 -5.69 12.18
N GLN A 45 -2.28 -5.30 13.44
CA GLN A 45 -2.26 -6.24 14.56
C GLN A 45 -3.61 -6.96 14.71
N GLU A 46 -4.71 -6.25 14.52
CA GLU A 46 -6.05 -6.84 14.54
C GLU A 46 -6.22 -7.84 13.38
N ILE A 47 -5.85 -7.46 12.16
CA ILE A 47 -5.89 -8.34 10.98
C ILE A 47 -5.01 -9.58 11.18
N ALA A 48 -3.83 -9.41 11.77
CA ALA A 48 -2.88 -10.50 12.02
C ALA A 48 -3.41 -11.54 13.01
N SER A 49 -4.43 -11.21 13.78
CA SER A 49 -5.06 -12.15 14.72
C SER A 49 -5.92 -13.21 14.02
N TYR A 50 -6.27 -13.02 12.74
CA TYR A 50 -7.04 -13.98 11.96
C TYR A 50 -6.14 -15.01 11.30
N ASP A 51 -6.59 -16.27 11.28
CA ASP A 51 -5.87 -17.37 10.64
C ASP A 51 -6.35 -17.56 9.20
N ASP A 52 -6.01 -16.59 8.36
CA ASP A 52 -6.32 -16.58 6.94
C ASP A 52 -5.20 -15.89 6.15
N VAL A 53 -5.36 -15.79 4.82
CA VAL A 53 -4.36 -15.17 3.94
C VAL A 53 -4.05 -13.73 4.35
N HIS A 54 -5.08 -12.95 4.69
CA HIS A 54 -4.91 -11.55 5.09
C HIS A 54 -4.20 -11.45 6.44
N GLY A 55 -4.54 -12.31 7.39
CA GLY A 55 -3.89 -12.36 8.70
C GLY A 55 -2.41 -12.72 8.59
N HIS A 56 -2.08 -13.70 7.78
CA HIS A 56 -0.69 -14.09 7.52
C HIS A 56 0.08 -12.98 6.84
N ALA A 57 -0.53 -12.29 5.87
CA ALA A 57 0.07 -11.14 5.20
C ALA A 57 0.34 -9.99 6.18
N ALA A 58 -0.62 -9.66 7.03
CA ALA A 58 -0.44 -8.63 8.06
C ALA A 58 0.69 -8.98 9.03
N SER A 59 0.79 -10.24 9.47
CA SER A 59 1.89 -10.71 10.30
C SER A 59 3.25 -10.55 9.61
N ALA A 60 3.34 -10.88 8.33
CA ALA A 60 4.57 -10.73 7.56
C ALA A 60 5.01 -9.27 7.46
N VAL A 61 4.06 -8.35 7.30
CA VAL A 61 4.33 -6.90 7.30
C VAL A 61 4.82 -6.45 8.66
N LEU A 62 4.17 -6.88 9.74
CA LEU A 62 4.54 -6.52 11.11
C LEU A 62 5.95 -7.02 11.48
N ASP A 63 6.40 -8.14 10.92
CA ASP A 63 7.76 -8.62 11.10
C ASP A 63 8.81 -7.65 10.55
N GLN A 64 8.43 -6.76 9.63
CA GLN A 64 9.28 -5.73 9.05
C GLN A 64 9.02 -4.32 9.63
N ALA A 65 8.20 -4.22 10.69
CA ALA A 65 7.78 -2.93 11.25
C ALA A 65 8.94 -2.06 11.74
N GLU A 66 10.07 -2.65 12.14
CA GLU A 66 11.28 -1.91 12.52
C GLU A 66 11.87 -1.08 11.37
N SER A 67 11.57 -1.45 10.13
CA SER A 67 11.99 -0.73 8.93
C SER A 67 11.08 0.44 8.57
N PHE A 68 9.93 0.57 9.23
CA PHE A 68 9.01 1.69 9.05
C PHE A 68 9.35 2.81 10.03
N THR A 69 9.06 4.05 9.64
CA THR A 69 8.91 5.15 10.58
C THR A 69 7.46 5.12 11.07
N THR A 70 7.25 4.88 12.35
CA THR A 70 5.90 4.87 12.95
C THR A 70 5.66 6.17 13.68
N GLN A 71 4.52 6.80 13.45
CA GLN A 71 4.18 8.10 14.02
C GLN A 71 2.71 8.16 14.41
N SER A 72 2.43 8.69 15.60
CA SER A 72 1.08 9.00 16.03
C SER A 72 0.65 10.36 15.47
N VAL A 73 -0.64 10.49 15.19
CA VAL A 73 -1.22 11.73 14.69
C VAL A 73 -2.63 11.90 15.28
N ASP A 74 -3.04 13.14 15.52
CA ASP A 74 -4.41 13.44 15.92
C ASP A 74 -5.32 13.37 14.70
N LEU A 75 -6.47 12.67 14.86
CA LEU A 75 -7.44 12.52 13.78
C LEU A 75 -8.11 13.86 13.46
N ASP A 76 -8.38 14.09 12.18
CA ASP A 76 -9.17 15.23 11.73
C ASP A 76 -10.66 14.85 11.72
N ALA A 77 -11.43 15.48 12.60
CA ALA A 77 -12.86 15.18 12.76
C ALA A 77 -13.71 15.50 11.52
N GLU A 78 -13.18 16.29 10.58
CA GLU A 78 -13.88 16.66 9.35
C GLU A 78 -13.75 15.63 8.23
N PHE A 79 -12.79 14.71 8.33
CA PHE A 79 -12.62 13.67 7.32
C PHE A 79 -13.64 12.54 7.50
N PRO A 80 -14.45 12.23 6.49
CA PRO A 80 -15.42 11.13 6.54
C PRO A 80 -14.74 9.77 6.27
N LEU A 81 -13.68 9.48 7.00
CA LEU A 81 -12.83 8.30 6.84
C LEU A 81 -12.77 7.53 8.16
N ASP A 82 -12.49 6.23 8.12
CA ASP A 82 -12.21 5.48 9.33
C ASP A 82 -10.90 5.96 10.00
N ASP A 83 -10.63 5.47 11.22
CA ASP A 83 -9.50 5.98 12.00
C ASP A 83 -8.15 5.74 11.33
N GLY A 84 -7.94 4.56 10.73
CA GLY A 84 -6.70 4.24 10.02
C GLY A 84 -6.49 5.12 8.79
N GLU A 85 -7.51 5.25 7.96
CA GLU A 85 -7.49 6.08 6.76
C GLU A 85 -7.32 7.56 7.12
N ASN A 86 -8.05 8.03 8.13
CA ASN A 86 -7.95 9.40 8.63
C ASN A 86 -6.53 9.71 9.13
N ALA A 87 -5.98 8.85 9.96
CA ALA A 87 -4.61 9.02 10.47
C ALA A 87 -3.59 9.07 9.32
N ALA A 88 -3.73 8.19 8.34
CA ALA A 88 -2.81 8.14 7.20
C ALA A 88 -2.91 9.39 6.32
N VAL A 89 -4.12 9.86 6.02
CA VAL A 89 -4.33 11.09 5.24
C VAL A 89 -3.81 12.31 5.99
N THR A 90 -4.13 12.43 7.28
CA THR A 90 -3.65 13.54 8.12
C THR A 90 -2.13 13.58 8.14
N LEU A 91 -1.50 12.43 8.32
CA LEU A 91 -0.04 12.33 8.33
C LEU A 91 0.58 12.68 6.98
N ALA A 92 -0.03 12.25 5.88
CA ALA A 92 0.42 12.59 4.52
C ALA A 92 0.40 14.10 4.30
N ASN A 93 -0.67 14.77 4.74
CA ASN A 93 -0.78 16.22 4.63
C ASN A 93 0.23 16.95 5.52
N ASP A 94 0.37 16.51 6.77
CA ASP A 94 1.29 17.15 7.74
C ASP A 94 2.75 17.04 7.30
N LEU A 95 3.13 15.93 6.70
CA LEU A 95 4.51 15.66 6.27
C LEU A 95 4.79 16.07 4.81
N ASN A 96 3.80 16.55 4.07
CA ASN A 96 3.91 16.74 2.63
C ASN A 96 4.50 15.53 1.94
N ALA A 97 3.96 14.35 2.24
CA ALA A 97 4.45 13.09 1.68
C ALA A 97 4.32 13.09 0.15
N ALA A 98 5.26 12.44 -0.52
CA ALA A 98 5.23 12.32 -1.97
C ALA A 98 4.12 11.37 -2.44
N LEU A 99 3.96 10.25 -1.75
CA LEU A 99 3.01 9.19 -2.13
C LEU A 99 2.16 8.75 -0.94
N PHE A 100 0.92 8.39 -1.26
CA PHE A 100 -0.01 7.73 -0.36
C PHE A 100 -0.43 6.41 -0.99
N LEU A 101 -0.05 5.29 -0.40
CA LEU A 101 -0.30 3.94 -0.93
C LEU A 101 -1.53 3.35 -0.25
N CYS A 102 -2.57 3.05 -1.03
CA CYS A 102 -3.85 2.59 -0.53
C CYS A 102 -4.59 1.74 -1.55
N ASP A 103 -5.14 0.62 -1.11
CA ASP A 103 -5.94 -0.30 -1.92
C ASP A 103 -7.42 -0.36 -1.50
N GLU A 104 -7.89 0.62 -0.76
CA GLU A 104 -9.32 0.78 -0.45
C GLU A 104 -10.06 1.35 -1.66
N PHE A 105 -10.28 0.53 -2.69
CA PHE A 105 -10.81 0.97 -3.99
C PHE A 105 -12.16 1.68 -3.90
N ASN A 106 -12.99 1.32 -2.91
CA ASN A 106 -14.30 1.97 -2.70
C ASN A 106 -14.19 3.33 -2.04
N GLN A 107 -13.04 3.69 -1.46
CA GLN A 107 -12.82 4.94 -0.73
C GLN A 107 -11.84 5.88 -1.42
N LEU A 108 -11.26 5.51 -2.56
CA LEU A 108 -10.21 6.29 -3.21
C LEU A 108 -10.65 7.71 -3.55
N GLY A 109 -11.91 7.92 -3.94
CA GLY A 109 -12.43 9.26 -4.22
C GLY A 109 -12.42 10.17 -3.00
N LEU A 110 -12.88 9.66 -1.84
CA LEU A 110 -12.88 10.41 -0.58
C LEU A 110 -11.46 10.67 -0.09
N ILE A 111 -10.59 9.68 -0.19
CA ILE A 111 -9.18 9.80 0.20
C ILE A 111 -8.50 10.85 -0.67
N HIS A 112 -8.66 10.76 -1.98
CA HIS A 112 -8.10 11.74 -2.92
C HIS A 112 -8.57 13.16 -2.61
N ALA A 113 -9.86 13.33 -2.32
CA ALA A 113 -10.43 14.64 -1.99
C ALA A 113 -9.88 15.20 -0.66
N SER A 114 -9.43 14.34 0.25
CA SER A 114 -8.90 14.73 1.56
C SER A 114 -7.39 15.00 1.54
N LEU A 115 -6.67 14.51 0.52
CA LEU A 115 -5.24 14.78 0.34
C LEU A 115 -5.01 16.18 -0.24
N ALA A 116 -4.03 16.91 0.30
CA ALA A 116 -3.66 18.24 -0.20
C ALA A 116 -2.81 18.15 -1.48
N ASP A 117 -1.57 17.67 -1.36
CA ASP A 117 -0.61 17.61 -2.47
C ASP A 117 0.01 16.22 -2.67
N THR A 118 -0.35 15.24 -1.86
CA THR A 118 0.19 13.90 -1.93
C THR A 118 -0.47 13.11 -3.07
N ARG A 119 0.34 12.42 -3.85
CA ARG A 119 -0.15 11.55 -4.93
C ARG A 119 -0.68 10.23 -4.36
N LEU A 120 -1.93 9.92 -4.66
CA LEU A 120 -2.55 8.63 -4.32
C LEU A 120 -2.12 7.56 -5.31
N VAL A 121 -1.64 6.43 -4.79
CA VAL A 121 -1.15 5.29 -5.58
C VAL A 121 -1.76 4.00 -5.03
N THR A 122 -2.25 3.14 -5.90
CA THR A 122 -2.67 1.78 -5.55
C THR A 122 -1.50 0.80 -5.74
N THR A 123 -1.58 -0.39 -5.15
CA THR A 123 -0.56 -1.44 -5.36
C THR A 123 -0.40 -1.81 -6.83
N PRO A 124 -1.46 -2.03 -7.62
CA PRO A 124 -1.29 -2.27 -9.06
C PRO A 124 -0.49 -1.17 -9.77
N THR A 125 -0.78 0.09 -9.47
CA THR A 125 -0.05 1.23 -10.05
C THR A 125 1.39 1.28 -9.56
N LEU A 126 1.63 0.98 -8.28
CA LEU A 126 2.98 0.91 -7.72
C LEU A 126 3.87 -0.08 -8.49
N LEU A 127 3.34 -1.28 -8.77
CA LEU A 127 4.07 -2.28 -9.55
C LEU A 127 4.44 -1.75 -10.94
N SER A 128 3.53 -1.05 -11.59
CA SER A 128 3.81 -0.40 -12.89
C SER A 128 4.90 0.67 -12.78
N VAL A 129 4.89 1.46 -11.71
CA VAL A 129 5.93 2.48 -11.46
C VAL A 129 7.29 1.83 -11.24
N LEU A 130 7.35 0.74 -10.48
CA LEU A 130 8.60 0.00 -10.25
C LEU A 130 9.18 -0.57 -11.55
N VAL A 131 8.33 -1.01 -12.48
CA VAL A 131 8.77 -1.45 -13.81
C VAL A 131 9.31 -0.27 -14.62
N ARG A 132 8.61 0.84 -14.67
CA ARG A 132 9.06 2.03 -15.43
C ARG A 132 10.36 2.61 -14.90
N THR A 133 10.64 2.46 -13.62
CA THR A 133 11.86 2.93 -12.98
C THR A 133 12.97 1.87 -12.95
N GLU A 134 12.77 0.77 -13.65
CA GLU A 134 13.74 -0.32 -13.84
C GLU A 134 14.15 -1.04 -12.53
N HIS A 135 13.27 -1.05 -11.52
CA HIS A 135 13.49 -1.79 -10.27
C HIS A 135 12.84 -3.17 -10.28
N LEU A 136 12.01 -3.43 -11.26
CA LEU A 136 11.23 -4.67 -11.37
C LEU A 136 11.03 -4.96 -12.85
N SER A 137 11.16 -6.23 -13.25
CA SER A 137 10.83 -6.63 -14.61
C SER A 137 9.30 -6.66 -14.81
N ALA A 138 8.85 -6.46 -16.05
CA ALA A 138 7.42 -6.57 -16.36
C ALA A 138 6.89 -7.98 -16.06
N ALA A 139 7.69 -9.00 -16.34
CA ALA A 139 7.32 -10.40 -16.07
C ALA A 139 7.11 -10.64 -14.56
N ASP A 140 8.04 -10.17 -13.72
CA ASP A 140 7.93 -10.30 -12.26
C ASP A 140 6.74 -9.50 -11.73
N ALA A 141 6.53 -8.29 -12.23
CA ALA A 141 5.39 -7.46 -11.83
C ALA A 141 4.05 -8.13 -12.15
N ARG A 142 3.93 -8.79 -13.31
CA ARG A 142 2.71 -9.53 -13.66
C ARG A 142 2.46 -10.70 -12.72
N LEU A 143 3.50 -11.45 -12.36
CA LEU A 143 3.38 -12.57 -11.41
C LEU A 143 2.95 -12.08 -10.03
N LEU A 144 3.56 -10.99 -9.54
CA LEU A 144 3.20 -10.38 -8.26
C LEU A 144 1.76 -9.87 -8.27
N LEU A 145 1.37 -9.18 -9.34
CA LEU A 145 0.00 -8.66 -9.49
C LEU A 145 -1.03 -9.78 -9.51
N ASP A 146 -0.74 -10.88 -10.23
CA ASP A 146 -1.63 -12.04 -10.28
C ASP A 146 -1.79 -12.68 -8.89
N ALA A 147 -0.71 -12.83 -8.15
CA ALA A 147 -0.74 -13.42 -6.81
C ALA A 147 -1.59 -12.57 -5.84
N VAL A 148 -1.39 -11.25 -5.84
CA VAL A 148 -2.17 -10.33 -5.00
C VAL A 148 -3.64 -10.29 -5.44
N SER A 149 -3.89 -10.20 -6.75
CA SER A 149 -5.23 -10.16 -7.32
C SER A 149 -6.04 -11.41 -6.97
N ASP A 150 -5.42 -12.59 -7.07
CA ASP A 150 -6.07 -13.85 -6.73
C ASP A 150 -6.41 -13.92 -5.23
N ALA A 151 -5.49 -13.51 -4.37
CA ALA A 151 -5.69 -13.54 -2.92
C ALA A 151 -6.76 -12.54 -2.45
N ARG A 152 -6.93 -11.44 -3.16
CA ARG A 152 -7.86 -10.36 -2.80
C ARG A 152 -9.12 -10.30 -3.65
N ASN A 153 -9.31 -11.23 -4.57
CA ASN A 153 -10.48 -11.28 -5.48
C ASN A 153 -10.63 -10.01 -6.34
N TRP A 154 -9.53 -9.55 -6.93
CA TRP A 154 -9.50 -8.33 -7.74
C TRP A 154 -9.66 -8.56 -9.25
N ALA A 155 -10.09 -9.74 -9.69
CA ALA A 155 -10.13 -10.10 -11.13
C ALA A 155 -10.88 -9.08 -12.00
N ALA A 156 -11.97 -8.52 -11.49
CA ALA A 156 -12.80 -7.53 -12.20
C ALA A 156 -12.41 -6.07 -11.91
N ASN A 157 -11.35 -5.84 -11.13
CA ASN A 157 -10.97 -4.50 -10.71
C ASN A 157 -10.32 -3.73 -11.87
N SER A 158 -10.78 -2.49 -12.10
CA SER A 158 -10.31 -1.67 -13.21
C SER A 158 -8.84 -1.24 -13.06
N TYR A 159 -8.37 -1.00 -11.84
CA TYR A 159 -6.96 -0.67 -11.59
C TYR A 159 -6.04 -1.83 -11.93
N VAL A 160 -6.44 -3.05 -11.57
CA VAL A 160 -5.71 -4.29 -11.90
C VAL A 160 -5.64 -4.47 -13.41
N GLN A 161 -6.78 -4.33 -14.11
CA GLN A 161 -6.84 -4.49 -15.56
C GLN A 161 -6.00 -3.45 -16.28
N ARG A 162 -6.03 -2.19 -15.82
CA ARG A 162 -5.18 -1.14 -16.37
C ARG A 162 -3.69 -1.44 -16.16
N ALA A 163 -3.32 -1.89 -14.96
CA ALA A 163 -1.94 -2.26 -14.67
C ALA A 163 -1.47 -3.41 -15.54
N ARG A 164 -2.30 -4.45 -15.72
CA ARG A 164 -1.99 -5.56 -16.64
C ARG A 164 -1.76 -5.08 -18.06
N SER A 165 -2.57 -4.14 -18.52
CA SER A 165 -2.42 -3.54 -19.85
C SER A 165 -1.07 -2.82 -19.99
N LEU A 166 -0.65 -2.06 -18.96
CA LEU A 166 0.63 -1.35 -18.95
C LEU A 166 1.84 -2.29 -18.82
N LEU A 167 1.66 -3.48 -18.26
CA LEU A 167 2.72 -4.46 -18.03
C LEU A 167 2.86 -5.48 -19.17
N LYS A 168 2.04 -5.39 -20.21
CA LYS A 168 2.20 -6.25 -21.39
C LYS A 168 3.52 -5.95 -22.06
N GLU A 169 4.23 -7.00 -22.47
CA GLU A 169 5.40 -6.85 -23.33
C GLU A 169 4.96 -6.36 -24.71
N PRO A 170 5.77 -5.48 -25.33
CA PRO A 170 5.49 -5.02 -26.71
C PRO A 170 5.56 -6.13 -27.74
#